data_163da1ce7b074540294aeadbc6687126
#
_entry.id   163da1ce7b074540294aeadbc6687126
#
_cell.length_a   1.000
_cell.length_b   1.000
_cell.length_c   1.000
_cell.angle_alpha   90.00
_cell.angle_beta   90.00
_cell.angle_gamma   90.00
#
_symmetry.space_group_name_H-M   'P 1'
#
loop_
_entity.id
_entity.type
_entity.pdbx_description
1 polymer ?
#
loop_
_entity_poly.entity_id
_entity_poly.type
_entity_poly.pdbx_seq_one_letter_code
_entity_poly.pdbx_strand_id
1 'polypeptide(L)'
;RLRKLESLGLADQIGPGQWTIDARAETTLRELGERGDIIKRMHRALTTSGIERGSASYVLAGESLDVPVIGRLVERGLDDELKGTAYAVVDGVDGRTHHIRLPHLDATGDSPPGSIVELRAYEDAKGDRRVALAVRSDLDLQHQVSATGATWLDRQSIAREPVAMSDGGFGAEVRDAMQRRAERLVGEGLAEQRGRRVIFNRNLIDTLRRREVDAVAGRLAKETGQPFKPAERGEYVAGTYR
;
A
#
# COMPACT_ATOMS: atom_id res chain seq x y z
N ARG A 1 40.21 -1.26 9.80
CA ARG A 1 39.31 -1.64 8.68
C ARG A 1 39.32 -3.15 8.44
N LEU A 2 40.49 -3.81 8.32
CA LEU A 2 40.60 -5.25 8.07
C LEU A 2 39.94 -6.11 9.16
N ARG A 3 40.14 -5.78 10.46
CA ARG A 3 39.41 -6.46 11.57
C ARG A 3 37.88 -6.38 11.46
N LYS A 4 37.36 -5.32 10.85
CA LYS A 4 35.90 -5.23 10.60
C LYS A 4 35.47 -6.17 9.48
N LEU A 5 36.31 -6.33 8.43
CA LEU A 5 36.04 -7.31 7.39
C LEU A 5 36.11 -8.74 7.94
N GLU A 6 37.08 -9.01 8.83
CA GLU A 6 37.20 -10.30 9.54
C GLU A 6 35.93 -10.58 10.37
N SER A 7 35.46 -9.59 11.13
CA SER A 7 34.20 -9.74 11.90
C SER A 7 32.95 -9.98 11.05
N LEU A 8 33.02 -9.68 9.75
CA LEU A 8 31.98 -9.95 8.76
C LEU A 8 32.23 -11.25 7.97
N GLY A 9 33.31 -11.97 8.29
CA GLY A 9 33.72 -13.19 7.55
C GLY A 9 34.19 -12.93 6.13
N LEU A 10 34.65 -11.71 5.83
CA LEU A 10 35.09 -11.27 4.50
C LEU A 10 36.62 -11.13 4.39
N ALA A 11 37.37 -11.39 5.45
CA ALA A 11 38.81 -11.42 5.49
C ALA A 11 39.28 -12.31 6.61
N ASP A 12 40.44 -13.00 6.40
CA ASP A 12 41.12 -13.83 7.38
C ASP A 12 42.54 -13.34 7.57
N GLN A 13 43.01 -13.28 8.79
CA GLN A 13 44.40 -12.97 9.09
C GLN A 13 45.25 -14.25 8.99
N ILE A 14 46.11 -14.35 7.96
CA ILE A 14 46.96 -15.52 7.69
C ILE A 14 48.35 -15.41 8.32
N GLY A 15 48.72 -14.23 8.83
CA GLY A 15 49.97 -13.99 9.48
C GLY A 15 50.11 -12.56 9.99
N PRO A 16 51.21 -12.21 10.68
CA PRO A 16 51.44 -10.85 11.16
C PRO A 16 51.43 -9.83 10.00
N GLY A 17 50.37 -9.01 9.95
CA GLY A 17 50.16 -8.00 8.90
C GLY A 17 49.73 -8.58 7.52
N GLN A 18 49.47 -9.88 7.41
CA GLN A 18 49.05 -10.53 6.17
C GLN A 18 47.56 -10.93 6.28
N TRP A 19 46.80 -10.59 5.27
CA TRP A 19 45.34 -10.81 5.21
C TRP A 19 44.96 -11.41 3.87
N THR A 20 44.08 -12.38 3.90
CA THR A 20 43.34 -12.83 2.72
C THR A 20 41.99 -12.22 2.73
N ILE A 21 41.52 -11.61 1.63
CA ILE A 21 40.21 -11.01 1.47
C ILE A 21 39.41 -11.94 0.56
N ASP A 22 38.19 -12.26 0.96
CA ASP A 22 37.25 -13.05 0.16
C ASP A 22 37.01 -12.34 -1.19
N ALA A 23 37.05 -13.09 -2.28
CA ALA A 23 36.85 -12.58 -3.65
C ALA A 23 35.47 -11.89 -3.81
N ARG A 24 34.46 -12.27 -2.99
CA ARG A 24 33.13 -11.70 -2.97
C ARG A 24 32.98 -10.53 -1.99
N ALA A 25 34.07 -10.15 -1.27
CA ALA A 25 33.97 -9.12 -0.22
C ALA A 25 33.40 -7.80 -0.74
N GLU A 26 33.79 -7.36 -1.94
CA GLU A 26 33.23 -6.12 -2.54
C GLU A 26 31.74 -6.23 -2.81
N THR A 27 31.29 -7.32 -3.43
CA THR A 27 29.87 -7.57 -3.71
C THR A 27 29.05 -7.62 -2.43
N THR A 28 29.51 -8.40 -1.45
CA THR A 28 28.84 -8.53 -0.16
C THR A 28 28.77 -7.20 0.59
N LEU A 29 29.84 -6.40 0.60
CA LEU A 29 29.83 -5.08 1.23
C LEU A 29 28.88 -4.12 0.52
N ARG A 30 28.78 -4.18 -0.80
CA ARG A 30 27.82 -3.39 -1.58
C ARG A 30 26.39 -3.76 -1.21
N GLU A 31 26.06 -5.05 -1.20
CA GLU A 31 24.74 -5.55 -0.80
C GLU A 31 24.35 -5.15 0.62
N LEU A 32 25.29 -5.24 1.57
CA LEU A 32 25.09 -4.78 2.95
C LEU A 32 24.87 -3.27 3.03
N GLY A 33 25.59 -2.50 2.22
CA GLY A 33 25.41 -1.04 2.11
C GLY A 33 24.03 -0.68 1.57
N GLU A 34 23.64 -1.27 0.44
CA GLU A 34 22.32 -1.07 -0.18
C GLU A 34 21.20 -1.44 0.78
N ARG A 35 21.30 -2.58 1.47
CA ARG A 35 20.32 -3.00 2.47
C ARG A 35 20.23 -2.00 3.63
N GLY A 36 21.37 -1.49 4.10
CA GLY A 36 21.41 -0.46 5.14
C GLY A 36 20.74 0.84 4.71
N ASP A 37 20.92 1.26 3.48
CA ASP A 37 20.32 2.48 2.94
C ASP A 37 18.82 2.33 2.71
N ILE A 38 18.34 1.15 2.27
CA ILE A 38 16.91 0.83 2.20
C ILE A 38 16.26 0.92 3.58
N ILE A 39 16.88 0.32 4.61
CA ILE A 39 16.36 0.38 5.99
C ILE A 39 16.25 1.84 6.50
N LYS A 40 17.26 2.67 6.25
CA LYS A 40 17.23 4.09 6.61
C LYS A 40 16.11 4.84 5.87
N ARG A 41 15.92 4.55 4.58
CA ARG A 41 14.84 5.11 3.76
C ARG A 41 13.48 4.75 4.34
N MET A 42 13.23 3.48 4.62
CA MET A 42 11.98 3.00 5.24
C MET A 42 11.71 3.70 6.57
N HIS A 43 12.72 3.78 7.44
CA HIS A 43 12.58 4.44 8.73
C HIS A 43 12.23 5.93 8.56
N ARG A 44 12.90 6.63 7.65
CA ARG A 44 12.61 8.04 7.35
C ARG A 44 11.19 8.23 6.82
N ALA A 45 10.77 7.41 5.85
CA ALA A 45 9.43 7.46 5.27
C ALA A 45 8.34 7.30 6.33
N LEU A 46 8.48 6.32 7.21
CA LEU A 46 7.55 6.08 8.32
C LEU A 46 7.53 7.26 9.30
N THR A 47 8.70 7.74 9.74
CA THR A 47 8.82 8.86 10.66
C THR A 47 8.20 10.14 10.09
N THR A 48 8.45 10.44 8.82
CA THR A 48 7.86 11.60 8.12
C THR A 48 6.35 11.51 8.05
N SER A 49 5.81 10.28 7.91
CA SER A 49 4.37 10.02 7.88
C SER A 49 3.75 9.87 9.28
N GLY A 50 4.50 10.06 10.36
CA GLY A 50 4.02 9.89 11.74
C GLY A 50 3.65 8.45 12.09
N ILE A 51 4.23 7.47 11.40
CA ILE A 51 3.96 6.04 11.60
C ILE A 51 5.10 5.43 12.39
N GLU A 52 4.77 4.85 13.55
CA GLU A 52 5.74 4.13 14.38
C GLU A 52 5.70 2.65 14.08
N ARG A 53 6.82 2.11 13.54
CA ARG A 53 7.02 0.68 13.30
C ARG A 53 8.44 0.29 13.70
N GLY A 54 8.58 -0.83 14.39
CA GLY A 54 9.89 -1.38 14.72
C GLY A 54 10.60 -1.93 13.49
N SER A 55 11.91 -1.75 13.42
CA SER A 55 12.72 -2.24 12.29
C SER A 55 12.67 -3.77 12.11
N ALA A 56 12.28 -4.52 13.14
CA ALA A 56 12.04 -5.96 13.07
C ALA A 56 10.86 -6.34 12.14
N SER A 57 9.94 -5.39 11.86
CA SER A 57 8.83 -5.59 10.93
C SER A 57 9.18 -5.25 9.48
N TYR A 58 10.40 -4.79 9.19
CA TYR A 58 10.77 -4.36 7.85
C TYR A 58 11.08 -5.57 6.95
N VAL A 59 10.46 -5.57 5.79
CA VAL A 59 10.66 -6.57 4.73
C VAL A 59 11.24 -5.87 3.51
N LEU A 60 12.43 -6.29 3.13
CA LEU A 60 13.07 -5.85 1.91
C LEU A 60 12.74 -6.88 0.83
N ALA A 61 11.62 -6.66 0.16
CA ALA A 61 11.26 -7.48 -0.99
C ALA A 61 12.02 -6.98 -2.22
N GLY A 62 12.66 -7.90 -2.92
CA GLY A 62 13.25 -7.63 -4.22
C GLY A 62 12.20 -7.38 -5.29
N GLU A 63 12.50 -7.73 -6.53
CA GLU A 63 11.59 -7.60 -7.67
C GLU A 63 10.52 -8.71 -7.72
N SER A 64 10.48 -9.62 -6.75
CA SER A 64 9.50 -10.70 -6.68
C SER A 64 8.78 -10.70 -5.34
N LEU A 65 7.46 -10.89 -5.40
CA LEU A 65 6.59 -11.10 -4.26
C LEU A 65 6.01 -12.52 -4.35
N ASP A 66 6.12 -13.30 -3.27
CA ASP A 66 5.53 -14.64 -3.23
C ASP A 66 4.02 -14.59 -2.98
N VAL A 67 3.59 -13.59 -2.23
CA VAL A 67 2.19 -13.30 -1.95
C VAL A 67 1.89 -11.82 -2.21
N PRO A 68 0.67 -11.46 -2.59
CA PRO A 68 0.27 -10.06 -2.72
C PRO A 68 0.45 -9.29 -1.42
N VAL A 69 1.00 -8.07 -1.51
CA VAL A 69 1.10 -7.14 -0.39
C VAL A 69 -0.01 -6.10 -0.52
N ILE A 70 -0.87 -6.02 0.48
CA ILE A 70 -1.92 -4.98 0.57
C ILE A 70 -1.59 -4.09 1.75
N GLY A 71 -1.68 -2.78 1.56
CA GLY A 71 -1.36 -1.85 2.64
C GLY A 71 -1.52 -0.39 2.26
N ARG A 72 -1.12 0.46 3.19
CA ARG A 72 -1.04 1.91 3.01
C ARG A 72 0.26 2.27 2.31
N LEU A 73 0.17 2.98 1.19
CA LEU A 73 1.34 3.58 0.54
C LEU A 73 1.91 4.67 1.46
N VAL A 74 3.14 4.48 1.93
CA VAL A 74 3.84 5.44 2.80
C VAL A 74 4.66 6.41 1.96
N GLU A 75 5.45 5.86 1.04
CA GLU A 75 6.34 6.63 0.17
C GLU A 75 6.54 5.88 -1.15
N ARG A 76 6.82 6.64 -2.20
CA ARG A 76 7.26 6.13 -3.50
C ARG A 76 8.34 7.05 -4.07
N GLY A 77 9.20 6.52 -4.90
CA GLY A 77 10.26 7.32 -5.52
C GLY A 77 11.11 6.53 -6.50
N LEU A 78 12.09 7.20 -7.07
CA LEU A 78 13.13 6.57 -7.89
C LEU A 78 14.12 5.83 -7.00
N ASP A 79 14.46 4.61 -7.38
CA ASP A 79 15.48 3.79 -6.72
C ASP A 79 16.84 3.95 -7.42
N ASP A 80 16.85 3.88 -8.76
CA ASP A 80 18.04 4.09 -9.59
C ASP A 80 17.64 4.97 -10.79
N GLU A 81 18.16 6.21 -10.80
CA GLU A 81 17.89 7.18 -11.87
C GLU A 81 18.43 6.73 -13.23
N LEU A 82 19.57 6.02 -13.26
CA LEU A 82 20.19 5.57 -14.51
C LEU A 82 19.40 4.43 -15.15
N LYS A 83 18.82 3.55 -14.33
CA LYS A 83 17.97 2.45 -14.78
C LYS A 83 16.49 2.80 -14.86
N GLY A 84 16.10 3.95 -14.31
CA GLY A 84 14.71 4.38 -14.23
C GLY A 84 13.84 3.51 -13.31
N THR A 85 14.45 2.72 -12.43
CA THR A 85 13.73 1.87 -11.50
C THR A 85 13.16 2.68 -10.34
N ALA A 86 12.04 2.22 -9.79
CA ALA A 86 11.36 2.88 -8.70
C ALA A 86 11.20 1.96 -7.47
N TYR A 87 10.70 2.53 -6.39
CA TYR A 87 10.33 1.79 -5.19
C TYR A 87 9.02 2.30 -4.60
N ALA A 88 8.39 1.45 -3.81
CA ALA A 88 7.31 1.80 -2.92
C ALA A 88 7.60 1.29 -1.51
N VAL A 89 7.29 2.13 -0.50
CA VAL A 89 7.25 1.72 0.91
C VAL A 89 5.79 1.57 1.29
N VAL A 90 5.41 0.37 1.72
CA VAL A 90 4.03 0.01 2.04
C VAL A 90 3.94 -0.53 3.47
N ASP A 91 3.11 0.11 4.29
CA ASP A 91 2.74 -0.37 5.61
C ASP A 91 1.61 -1.40 5.44
N GLY A 92 1.95 -2.68 5.53
CA GLY A 92 1.09 -3.79 5.14
C GLY A 92 0.02 -4.14 6.17
N VAL A 93 -1.12 -4.64 5.71
CA VAL A 93 -2.18 -5.20 6.57
C VAL A 93 -1.71 -6.45 7.32
N ASP A 94 -0.61 -7.06 6.88
CA ASP A 94 0.06 -8.17 7.56
C ASP A 94 0.90 -7.73 8.78
N GLY A 95 0.93 -6.43 9.09
CA GLY A 95 1.67 -5.83 10.20
C GLY A 95 3.15 -5.61 9.90
N ARG A 96 3.57 -5.77 8.65
CA ARG A 96 4.95 -5.55 8.20
C ARG A 96 5.03 -4.30 7.33
N THR A 97 6.22 -3.71 7.30
CA THR A 97 6.52 -2.63 6.36
C THR A 97 7.40 -3.17 5.25
N HIS A 98 6.92 -3.04 4.03
CA HIS A 98 7.57 -3.60 2.85
C HIS A 98 8.24 -2.49 2.03
N HIS A 99 9.50 -2.68 1.67
CA HIS A 99 10.17 -1.95 0.60
C HIS A 99 10.17 -2.82 -0.65
N ILE A 100 9.51 -2.36 -1.70
CA ILE A 100 9.27 -3.14 -2.92
C ILE A 100 9.83 -2.37 -4.10
N ARG A 101 10.69 -3.01 -4.88
CA ARG A 101 11.20 -2.45 -6.14
C ARG A 101 10.15 -2.58 -7.25
N LEU A 102 10.05 -1.54 -8.06
CA LEU A 102 9.14 -1.44 -9.19
C LEU A 102 9.92 -1.20 -10.47
N PRO A 103 9.44 -1.69 -11.62
CA PRO A 103 10.18 -1.61 -12.87
C PRO A 103 10.44 -0.17 -13.32
N HIS A 104 9.51 0.75 -13.04
CA HIS A 104 9.60 2.18 -13.37
C HIS A 104 8.66 3.00 -12.49
N LEU A 105 8.84 4.32 -12.45
CA LEU A 105 8.06 5.21 -11.58
C LEU A 105 6.58 5.25 -11.96
N ASP A 106 6.25 5.18 -13.25
CA ASP A 106 4.86 5.16 -13.72
C ASP A 106 4.07 3.94 -13.18
N ALA A 107 4.79 2.85 -12.81
CA ALA A 107 4.17 1.70 -12.16
C ALA A 107 3.55 2.03 -10.78
N THR A 108 3.90 3.17 -10.19
CA THR A 108 3.31 3.64 -8.92
C THR A 108 2.00 4.41 -9.13
N GLY A 109 1.66 4.81 -10.36
CA GLY A 109 0.55 5.72 -10.65
C GLY A 109 0.68 7.07 -9.95
N ASP A 110 -0.41 7.82 -9.87
CA ASP A 110 -0.46 9.14 -9.21
C ASP A 110 -0.99 9.08 -7.77
N SER A 111 -1.07 7.88 -7.18
CA SER A 111 -1.64 7.70 -5.85
C SER A 111 -0.86 8.46 -4.79
N PRO A 112 -1.53 9.29 -3.98
CA PRO A 112 -0.88 10.00 -2.89
C PRO A 112 -0.49 9.05 -1.74
N PRO A 113 0.48 9.41 -0.91
CA PRO A 113 0.71 8.74 0.37
C PRO A 113 -0.60 8.67 1.19
N GLY A 114 -0.83 7.53 1.85
CA GLY A 114 -2.10 7.23 2.53
C GLY A 114 -3.06 6.38 1.73
N SER A 115 -2.93 6.32 0.39
CA SER A 115 -3.73 5.43 -0.47
C SER A 115 -3.57 3.97 -0.08
N ILE A 116 -4.63 3.19 -0.26
CA ILE A 116 -4.57 1.73 -0.12
C ILE A 116 -4.16 1.13 -1.46
N VAL A 117 -3.06 0.41 -1.45
CA VAL A 117 -2.49 -0.22 -2.63
C VAL A 117 -2.37 -1.73 -2.46
N GLU A 118 -2.32 -2.41 -3.57
CA GLU A 118 -2.02 -3.83 -3.64
C GLU A 118 -0.89 -4.05 -4.65
N LEU A 119 0.15 -4.74 -4.23
CA LEU A 119 1.27 -5.12 -5.08
C LEU A 119 1.21 -6.62 -5.32
N ARG A 120 1.33 -7.02 -6.58
CA ARG A 120 1.32 -8.41 -7.02
C ARG A 120 2.45 -8.68 -8.00
N ALA A 121 3.06 -9.85 -7.88
CA ALA A 121 3.94 -10.35 -8.93
C ALA A 121 3.10 -10.79 -10.15
N TYR A 122 3.65 -10.54 -11.33
CA TYR A 122 3.14 -11.03 -12.60
C TYR A 122 4.32 -11.38 -13.52
N GLU A 123 4.06 -12.18 -14.54
CA GLU A 123 5.05 -12.45 -15.59
C GLU A 123 4.76 -11.52 -16.79
N ASP A 124 5.79 -10.82 -17.25
CA ASP A 124 5.68 -10.00 -18.44
C ASP A 124 5.70 -10.86 -19.73
N ALA A 125 5.53 -10.23 -20.89
CA ALA A 125 5.51 -10.93 -22.17
C ALA A 125 6.81 -11.67 -22.54
N LYS A 126 7.91 -11.40 -21.81
CA LYS A 126 9.21 -12.08 -21.97
C LYS A 126 9.40 -13.21 -20.96
N GLY A 127 8.44 -13.42 -20.06
CA GLY A 127 8.53 -14.38 -18.96
C GLY A 127 9.30 -13.85 -17.74
N ASP A 128 9.68 -12.58 -17.73
CA ASP A 128 10.33 -11.97 -16.57
C ASP A 128 9.30 -11.67 -15.47
N ARG A 129 9.65 -12.03 -14.24
CA ARG A 129 8.79 -11.75 -13.08
C ARG A 129 8.89 -10.27 -12.69
N ARG A 130 7.77 -9.59 -12.70
CA ARG A 130 7.63 -8.16 -12.39
C ARG A 130 6.62 -7.94 -11.27
N VAL A 131 6.62 -6.74 -10.69
CA VAL A 131 5.64 -6.33 -9.70
C VAL A 131 4.79 -5.20 -10.27
N ALA A 132 3.46 -5.37 -10.16
CA ALA A 132 2.49 -4.32 -10.45
C ALA A 132 1.91 -3.77 -9.15
N LEU A 133 1.68 -2.46 -9.11
CA LEU A 133 0.94 -1.77 -8.06
C LEU A 133 -0.44 -1.40 -8.58
N ALA A 134 -1.47 -1.83 -7.86
CA ALA A 134 -2.86 -1.48 -8.13
C ALA A 134 -3.42 -0.65 -6.98
N VAL A 135 -4.02 0.48 -7.29
CA VAL A 135 -4.71 1.32 -6.30
C VAL A 135 -6.05 0.68 -5.96
N ARG A 136 -6.30 0.49 -4.66
CA ARG A 136 -7.57 -0.02 -4.13
C ARG A 136 -8.45 1.09 -3.59
N SER A 137 -7.84 2.17 -3.11
CA SER A 137 -8.51 3.41 -2.71
C SER A 137 -7.50 4.55 -2.65
N ASP A 138 -7.84 5.71 -3.18
CA ASP A 138 -7.06 6.96 -3.02
C ASP A 138 -7.33 7.62 -1.66
N LEU A 139 -8.36 7.17 -0.94
CA LEU A 139 -8.71 7.68 0.38
C LEU A 139 -7.93 6.91 1.46
N ASP A 140 -7.40 7.65 2.43
CA ASP A 140 -6.90 7.05 3.67
C ASP A 140 -8.04 6.46 4.52
N LEU A 141 -7.70 5.75 5.59
CA LEU A 141 -8.70 5.08 6.43
C LEU A 141 -9.71 6.04 7.05
N GLN A 142 -9.29 7.23 7.48
CA GLN A 142 -10.17 8.19 8.13
C GLN A 142 -11.19 8.76 7.14
N HIS A 143 -10.75 9.11 5.94
CA HIS A 143 -11.63 9.55 4.87
C HIS A 143 -12.57 8.42 4.42
N GLN A 144 -12.11 7.17 4.37
CA GLN A 144 -12.98 6.03 4.07
C GLN A 144 -14.07 5.82 5.13
N VAL A 145 -13.75 5.97 6.42
CA VAL A 145 -14.76 5.88 7.51
C VAL A 145 -15.84 6.92 7.33
N SER A 146 -15.48 8.14 6.94
CA SER A 146 -16.41 9.27 6.80
C SER A 146 -17.06 9.42 5.42
N ALA A 147 -16.63 8.66 4.42
CA ALA A 147 -17.11 8.77 3.05
C ALA A 147 -18.61 8.51 2.91
N THR A 148 -19.26 9.25 2.00
CA THR A 148 -20.65 9.02 1.61
C THR A 148 -20.80 7.91 0.58
N GLY A 149 -19.76 7.67 -0.22
CA GLY A 149 -19.67 6.66 -1.26
C GLY A 149 -19.16 5.31 -0.78
N ALA A 150 -19.05 4.39 -1.74
CA ALA A 150 -18.52 3.04 -1.50
C ALA A 150 -17.00 3.05 -1.39
N THR A 151 -16.46 2.51 -0.29
CA THR A 151 -15.04 2.49 0.02
C THR A 151 -14.44 1.09 -0.10
N TRP A 152 -13.12 1.01 0.02
CA TRP A 152 -12.42 -0.27 0.14
C TRP A 152 -12.82 -1.01 1.44
N LEU A 153 -13.03 -0.28 2.55
CA LEU A 153 -13.49 -0.87 3.82
C LEU A 153 -14.85 -1.58 3.66
N ASP A 154 -15.79 -0.98 2.93
CA ASP A 154 -17.09 -1.58 2.67
C ASP A 154 -16.95 -2.88 1.88
N ARG A 155 -16.09 -2.89 0.85
CA ARG A 155 -15.82 -4.09 0.06
C ARG A 155 -15.17 -5.19 0.89
N GLN A 156 -14.24 -4.86 1.79
CA GLN A 156 -13.64 -5.83 2.70
C GLN A 156 -14.67 -6.39 3.68
N SER A 157 -15.59 -5.55 4.19
CA SER A 157 -16.60 -5.97 5.15
C SER A 157 -17.63 -6.97 4.60
N ILE A 158 -17.89 -6.94 3.28
CA ILE A 158 -18.85 -7.85 2.63
C ILE A 158 -18.16 -8.93 1.78
N ALA A 159 -16.83 -8.95 1.72
CA ALA A 159 -16.09 -9.94 0.94
C ALA A 159 -16.33 -11.35 1.50
N ARG A 160 -16.44 -12.33 0.61
CA ARG A 160 -16.49 -13.75 1.01
C ARG A 160 -15.16 -14.22 1.61
N GLU A 161 -14.08 -13.72 1.03
CA GLU A 161 -12.69 -13.94 1.46
C GLU A 161 -12.03 -12.58 1.73
N PRO A 162 -12.24 -12.01 2.93
CA PRO A 162 -11.60 -10.76 3.28
C PRO A 162 -10.09 -10.95 3.40
N VAL A 163 -9.34 -9.88 3.18
CA VAL A 163 -7.90 -9.90 3.36
C VAL A 163 -7.56 -10.23 4.81
N ALA A 164 -6.63 -11.17 5.01
CA ALA A 164 -6.12 -11.49 6.35
C ALA A 164 -5.35 -10.27 6.90
N MET A 165 -5.70 -9.88 8.13
CA MET A 165 -5.14 -8.70 8.79
C MET A 165 -4.45 -9.11 10.08
N SER A 166 -3.25 -8.59 10.31
CA SER A 166 -2.51 -8.81 11.55
C SER A 166 -3.19 -8.15 12.77
N ASP A 167 -2.88 -8.63 13.96
CA ASP A 167 -3.39 -8.06 15.21
C ASP A 167 -2.70 -6.75 15.61
N GLY A 168 -1.61 -6.39 14.94
CA GLY A 168 -0.84 -5.17 15.14
C GLY A 168 -0.65 -4.37 13.86
N GLY A 169 -0.01 -3.20 14.01
CA GLY A 169 0.34 -2.35 12.88
C GLY A 169 -0.86 -1.90 12.06
N PHE A 170 -0.68 -1.78 10.76
CA PHE A 170 -1.73 -1.31 9.86
C PHE A 170 -2.94 -2.24 9.81
N GLY A 171 -2.77 -3.55 9.99
CA GLY A 171 -3.90 -4.49 10.05
C GLY A 171 -4.87 -4.18 11.19
N ALA A 172 -4.35 -3.82 12.37
CA ALA A 172 -5.19 -3.40 13.50
C ALA A 172 -5.90 -2.07 13.20
N GLU A 173 -5.21 -1.09 12.61
CA GLU A 173 -5.79 0.20 12.21
C GLU A 173 -6.95 0.00 11.20
N VAL A 174 -6.80 -0.92 10.26
CA VAL A 174 -7.86 -1.26 9.29
C VAL A 174 -9.06 -1.87 9.99
N ARG A 175 -8.87 -2.82 10.92
CA ARG A 175 -9.99 -3.41 11.69
C ARG A 175 -10.77 -2.35 12.47
N ASP A 176 -10.07 -1.44 13.15
CA ASP A 176 -10.70 -0.34 13.87
C ASP A 176 -11.47 0.58 12.93
N ALA A 177 -10.93 0.87 11.75
CA ALA A 177 -11.60 1.66 10.73
C ALA A 177 -12.85 0.95 10.19
N MET A 178 -12.77 -0.36 9.94
CA MET A 178 -13.92 -1.17 9.52
C MET A 178 -15.04 -1.16 10.57
N GLN A 179 -14.68 -1.28 11.85
CA GLN A 179 -15.66 -1.21 12.94
C GLN A 179 -16.35 0.16 12.97
N ARG A 180 -15.60 1.26 12.96
CA ARG A 180 -16.16 2.63 12.92
C ARG A 180 -17.01 2.87 11.69
N ARG A 181 -16.61 2.35 10.53
CA ARG A 181 -17.40 2.42 9.30
C ARG A 181 -18.69 1.64 9.43
N ALA A 182 -18.67 0.44 9.99
CA ALA A 182 -19.86 -0.36 10.22
C ALA A 182 -20.84 0.33 11.17
N GLU A 183 -20.37 0.90 12.28
CA GLU A 183 -21.18 1.69 13.22
C GLU A 183 -21.88 2.87 12.52
N ARG A 184 -21.14 3.59 11.67
CA ARG A 184 -21.72 4.67 10.85
C ARG A 184 -22.81 4.17 9.91
N LEU A 185 -22.57 3.07 9.21
CA LEU A 185 -23.56 2.48 8.28
C LEU A 185 -24.81 1.98 9.01
N VAL A 186 -24.68 1.49 10.24
CA VAL A 186 -25.82 1.19 11.12
C VAL A 186 -26.61 2.45 11.42
N GLY A 187 -25.94 3.54 11.80
CA GLY A 187 -26.58 4.83 12.07
C GLY A 187 -27.29 5.43 10.84
N GLU A 188 -26.80 5.10 9.63
CA GLU A 188 -27.40 5.52 8.35
C GLU A 188 -28.48 4.56 7.82
N GLY A 189 -28.80 3.46 8.55
CA GLY A 189 -29.78 2.45 8.14
C GLY A 189 -29.34 1.55 6.97
N LEU A 190 -28.04 1.50 6.68
CA LEU A 190 -27.45 0.66 5.62
C LEU A 190 -26.94 -0.69 6.14
N ALA A 191 -26.92 -0.85 7.46
CA ALA A 191 -26.60 -2.08 8.15
C ALA A 191 -27.41 -2.19 9.45
N GLU A 192 -27.51 -3.39 10.01
CA GLU A 192 -28.21 -3.68 11.25
C GLU A 192 -27.29 -4.33 12.26
N GLN A 193 -27.28 -3.84 13.49
CA GLN A 193 -26.54 -4.47 14.60
C GLN A 193 -27.36 -5.63 15.16
N ARG A 194 -26.80 -6.87 15.09
CA ARG A 194 -27.38 -8.06 15.72
C ARG A 194 -26.42 -8.69 16.72
N GLY A 195 -26.54 -8.31 17.97
CA GLY A 195 -25.61 -8.67 19.02
C GLY A 195 -24.20 -8.14 18.72
N ARG A 196 -23.22 -9.02 18.55
CA ARG A 196 -21.83 -8.64 18.21
C ARG A 196 -21.55 -8.56 16.71
N ARG A 197 -22.54 -8.88 15.85
CA ARG A 197 -22.37 -8.89 14.40
C ARG A 197 -23.11 -7.72 13.76
N VAL A 198 -22.52 -7.18 12.71
CA VAL A 198 -23.18 -6.21 11.83
C VAL A 198 -23.60 -6.93 10.56
N ILE A 199 -24.85 -6.77 10.18
CA ILE A 199 -25.42 -7.33 8.95
C ILE A 199 -25.64 -6.18 7.97
N PHE A 200 -24.91 -6.21 6.88
CA PHE A 200 -25.01 -5.20 5.84
C PHE A 200 -26.16 -5.50 4.85
N ASN A 201 -26.76 -4.47 4.33
CA ASN A 201 -27.80 -4.61 3.31
C ASN A 201 -27.23 -5.24 2.04
N ARG A 202 -28.00 -6.11 1.37
CA ARG A 202 -27.54 -6.86 0.18
C ARG A 202 -27.01 -5.97 -0.95
N ASN A 203 -27.58 -4.80 -1.12
CA ASN A 203 -27.24 -3.81 -2.15
C ASN A 203 -26.39 -2.65 -1.61
N LEU A 204 -25.66 -2.86 -0.50
CA LEU A 204 -24.87 -1.82 0.17
C LEU A 204 -24.00 -1.03 -0.82
N ILE A 205 -23.17 -1.73 -1.61
CA ILE A 205 -22.21 -1.08 -2.52
C ILE A 205 -22.93 -0.23 -3.57
N ASP A 206 -23.99 -0.76 -4.17
CA ASP A 206 -24.75 -0.02 -5.19
C ASP A 206 -25.48 1.19 -4.61
N THR A 207 -25.97 1.06 -3.37
CA THR A 207 -26.61 2.18 -2.67
C THR A 207 -25.58 3.28 -2.36
N LEU A 208 -24.38 2.91 -1.87
CA LEU A 208 -23.32 3.87 -1.58
C LEU A 208 -22.81 4.55 -2.86
N ARG A 209 -22.62 3.80 -3.94
CA ARG A 209 -22.24 4.38 -5.25
C ARG A 209 -23.25 5.39 -5.75
N ARG A 210 -24.54 5.07 -5.65
CA ARG A 210 -25.61 6.00 -6.05
C ARG A 210 -25.58 7.27 -5.21
N ARG A 211 -25.45 7.16 -3.89
CA ARG A 211 -25.28 8.32 -2.99
C ARG A 211 -24.11 9.20 -3.37
N GLU A 212 -22.98 8.60 -3.74
CA GLU A 212 -21.79 9.33 -4.18
C GLU A 212 -22.05 10.12 -5.46
N VAL A 213 -22.68 9.48 -6.45
CA VAL A 213 -23.07 10.14 -7.71
C VAL A 213 -24.06 11.29 -7.45
N ASP A 214 -25.07 11.08 -6.63
CA ASP A 214 -26.05 12.11 -6.26
C ASP A 214 -25.37 13.29 -5.53
N ALA A 215 -24.42 13.02 -4.65
CA ALA A 215 -23.65 14.05 -3.94
C ALA A 215 -22.78 14.88 -4.90
N VAL A 216 -22.12 14.23 -5.87
CA VAL A 216 -21.33 14.90 -6.91
C VAL A 216 -22.23 15.73 -7.81
N ALA A 217 -23.37 15.18 -8.26
CA ALA A 217 -24.34 15.88 -9.08
C ALA A 217 -24.88 17.14 -8.37
N GLY A 218 -25.21 17.01 -7.08
CA GLY A 218 -25.68 18.14 -6.28
C GLY A 218 -24.63 19.24 -6.10
N ARG A 219 -23.34 18.86 -5.99
CA ARG A 219 -22.24 19.82 -5.90
C ARG A 219 -22.04 20.55 -7.22
N LEU A 220 -21.96 19.81 -8.33
CA LEU A 220 -21.85 20.40 -9.67
C LEU A 220 -23.01 21.32 -10.02
N ALA A 221 -24.25 20.95 -9.64
CA ALA A 221 -25.41 21.81 -9.83
C ALA A 221 -25.28 23.14 -9.08
N LYS A 222 -24.74 23.12 -7.87
CA LYS A 222 -24.47 24.35 -7.09
C LYS A 222 -23.38 25.21 -7.71
N GLU A 223 -22.31 24.60 -8.18
CA GLU A 223 -21.15 25.30 -8.78
C GLU A 223 -21.49 25.91 -10.14
N THR A 224 -22.26 25.20 -10.95
CA THR A 224 -22.60 25.63 -12.30
C THR A 224 -23.90 26.44 -12.41
N GLY A 225 -24.73 26.44 -11.36
CA GLY A 225 -26.08 27.04 -11.40
C GLY A 225 -27.08 26.30 -12.29
N GLN A 226 -26.72 25.11 -12.78
CA GLN A 226 -27.54 24.29 -13.69
C GLN A 226 -27.90 22.96 -13.05
N PRO A 227 -29.13 22.43 -13.24
CA PRO A 227 -29.50 21.12 -12.74
C PRO A 227 -28.68 20.05 -13.45
N PHE A 228 -27.93 19.26 -12.68
CA PHE A 228 -27.17 18.12 -13.14
C PHE A 228 -27.97 16.84 -12.87
N LYS A 229 -28.31 16.08 -13.90
CA LYS A 229 -28.92 14.76 -13.75
C LYS A 229 -27.84 13.71 -13.93
N PRO A 230 -27.67 12.78 -12.97
CA PRO A 230 -26.80 11.64 -13.17
C PRO A 230 -27.23 10.90 -14.42
N ALA A 231 -26.28 10.56 -15.29
CA ALA A 231 -26.53 9.79 -16.48
C ALA A 231 -26.99 8.37 -16.14
N GLU A 232 -27.72 7.73 -17.04
CA GLU A 232 -28.13 6.34 -16.88
C GLU A 232 -26.91 5.40 -16.90
N ARG A 233 -27.09 4.19 -16.38
CA ARG A 233 -26.00 3.19 -16.25
C ARG A 233 -25.35 2.90 -17.59
N GLY A 234 -24.07 3.22 -17.73
CA GLY A 234 -23.27 3.00 -18.95
C GLY A 234 -22.80 4.29 -19.64
N GLU A 235 -23.35 5.45 -19.35
CA GLU A 235 -22.97 6.73 -19.96
C GLU A 235 -21.72 7.37 -19.34
N TYR A 236 -21.29 6.88 -18.17
CA TYR A 236 -20.11 7.40 -17.45
C TYR A 236 -18.76 6.87 -17.94
N VAL A 237 -18.74 5.96 -18.92
CA VAL A 237 -17.54 5.27 -19.35
C VAL A 237 -16.64 6.13 -20.24
N ALA A 238 -17.14 7.23 -20.79
CA ALA A 238 -16.42 8.04 -21.77
C ALA A 238 -16.06 9.47 -21.30
N GLY A 239 -16.29 9.81 -20.06
CA GLY A 239 -15.95 11.12 -19.51
C GLY A 239 -14.48 11.19 -19.15
N THR A 240 -13.62 11.63 -20.04
CA THR A 240 -12.32 12.20 -19.65
C THR A 240 -12.60 13.51 -18.94
N TYR A 241 -12.46 13.52 -17.63
CA TYR A 241 -12.38 14.76 -16.88
C TYR A 241 -11.08 15.46 -17.26
N ARG A 242 -11.20 16.61 -17.92
CA ARG A 242 -10.13 17.58 -18.06
C ARG A 242 -10.27 18.64 -17.00
#